data_0c42a11519b70dca401da8e968a4c14d
#
_entry.id   0c42a11519b70dca401da8e968a4c14d
#
_cell.length_a   1.000
_cell.length_b   1.000
_cell.length_c   1.000
_cell.angle_alpha   90.00
_cell.angle_beta   90.00
_cell.angle_gamma   90.00
#
_symmetry.space_group_name_H-M   'P 1'
#
loop_
_entity.id
_entity.type
_entity.pdbx_description
1 polymer ?
#
loop_
_entity_poly.entity_id
_entity_poly.type
_entity_poly.pdbx_seq_one_letter_code
_entity_poly.pdbx_strand_id
1 'polypeptide(L)'
;MRVFIISLNQKVCDKFGLVFRDTTTLLNNINATHHQAQIFDAIYSKTFEGGLHPLVKKHLHPYFITQNIKDMGITTNLISGVSKFYYALKYHAKFMSLGELGCYASHYSLWEKCIELDEPICILEDDITLKRGF
;
A
#
# COMPACT_ATOMS: atom_id res chain seq x y z
N MET A 1 -11.06 17.81 -10.11
CA MET A 1 -9.99 16.76 -10.00
C MET A 1 -10.47 15.71 -9.03
N ARG A 2 -10.27 14.44 -9.33
CA ARG A 2 -10.56 13.34 -8.38
C ARG A 2 -9.44 13.18 -7.37
N VAL A 3 -9.82 12.97 -6.13
CA VAL A 3 -8.89 12.76 -5.01
C VAL A 3 -9.17 11.41 -4.38
N PHE A 4 -8.16 10.58 -4.25
CA PHE A 4 -8.24 9.29 -3.57
C PHE A 4 -7.49 9.37 -2.26
N ILE A 5 -8.15 9.03 -1.15
CA ILE A 5 -7.54 8.96 0.18
C ILE A 5 -7.30 7.48 0.47
N ILE A 6 -6.04 7.05 0.50
CA ILE A 6 -5.66 5.68 0.87
C ILE A 6 -5.84 5.52 2.37
N SER A 7 -6.74 4.63 2.80
CA SER A 7 -6.96 4.33 4.21
C SER A 7 -7.34 2.87 4.40
N LEU A 8 -6.83 2.26 5.48
CA LEU A 8 -7.22 0.91 5.88
C LEU A 8 -8.65 0.94 6.42
N ASN A 9 -9.47 -0.01 5.96
CA ASN A 9 -10.82 -0.15 6.53
C ASN A 9 -10.79 -0.77 7.94
N GLN A 10 -11.84 -0.52 8.71
CA GLN A 10 -11.94 -0.95 10.12
C GLN A 10 -11.74 -2.46 10.28
N LYS A 11 -12.31 -3.29 9.39
CA LYS A 11 -12.20 -4.75 9.47
C LYS A 11 -10.76 -5.25 9.39
N VAL A 12 -9.96 -4.63 8.51
CA VAL A 12 -8.52 -4.95 8.37
C VAL A 12 -7.78 -4.52 9.64
N CYS A 13 -8.06 -3.31 10.14
CA CYS A 13 -7.46 -2.80 11.37
C CYS A 13 -7.74 -3.73 12.55
N ASP A 14 -8.99 -4.12 12.76
CA ASP A 14 -9.42 -5.01 13.84
C ASP A 14 -8.75 -6.40 13.73
N LYS A 15 -8.70 -6.96 12.52
CA LYS A 15 -8.11 -8.29 12.28
C LYS A 15 -6.63 -8.34 12.58
N PHE A 16 -5.89 -7.31 12.25
CA PHE A 16 -4.43 -7.30 12.32
C PHE A 16 -3.86 -6.44 13.46
N GLY A 17 -4.72 -5.91 14.34
CA GLY A 17 -4.32 -5.07 15.47
C GLY A 17 -3.69 -3.74 15.03
N LEU A 18 -4.19 -3.16 13.93
CA LEU A 18 -3.70 -1.91 13.37
C LEU A 18 -4.57 -0.73 13.87
N VAL A 19 -4.01 0.46 13.83
CA VAL A 19 -4.74 1.68 14.20
C VAL A 19 -5.63 2.10 13.04
N PHE A 20 -6.93 2.15 13.29
CA PHE A 20 -7.88 2.76 12.35
C PHE A 20 -7.80 4.28 12.44
N ARG A 21 -7.79 4.95 11.29
CA ARG A 21 -7.84 6.41 11.20
C ARG A 21 -9.15 6.84 10.57
N ASP A 22 -9.89 7.69 11.30
CA ASP A 22 -11.12 8.30 10.77
C ASP A 22 -10.76 9.42 9.80
N THR A 23 -11.03 9.19 8.54
CA THR A 23 -10.76 10.13 7.43
C THR A 23 -11.98 10.98 7.07
N THR A 24 -13.08 10.90 7.84
CA THR A 24 -14.34 11.61 7.55
C THR A 24 -14.15 13.11 7.43
N THR A 25 -13.42 13.72 8.36
CA THR A 25 -13.13 15.17 8.34
C THR A 25 -12.32 15.56 7.11
N LEU A 26 -11.29 14.80 6.78
CA LEU A 26 -10.45 15.04 5.60
C LEU A 26 -11.28 14.94 4.31
N LEU A 27 -12.07 13.88 4.19
CA LEU A 27 -12.97 13.65 3.05
C LEU A 27 -13.97 14.82 2.88
N ASN A 28 -14.63 15.23 3.96
CA ASN A 28 -15.62 16.31 3.94
C ASN A 28 -14.97 17.65 3.58
N ASN A 29 -13.79 17.96 4.11
CA ASN A 29 -13.07 19.20 3.80
C ASN A 29 -12.71 19.30 2.34
N ILE A 30 -12.27 18.20 1.70
CA ILE A 30 -11.96 18.20 0.28
C ILE A 30 -13.25 18.30 -0.56
N ASN A 31 -14.30 17.57 -0.21
CA ASN A 31 -15.57 17.60 -0.92
C ASN A 31 -16.35 18.91 -0.76
N ALA A 32 -16.03 19.75 0.25
CA ALA A 32 -16.54 21.09 0.36
C ALA A 32 -15.98 22.07 -0.69
N THR A 33 -14.97 21.64 -1.44
CA THR A 33 -14.37 22.37 -2.57
C THR A 33 -14.93 21.88 -3.91
N HIS A 34 -14.34 22.30 -5.01
CA HIS A 34 -14.67 21.81 -6.36
C HIS A 34 -14.04 20.45 -6.69
N HIS A 35 -13.36 19.79 -5.74
CA HIS A 35 -12.75 18.48 -5.90
C HIS A 35 -13.71 17.36 -5.47
N GLN A 36 -13.48 16.16 -5.97
CA GLN A 36 -14.26 14.96 -5.63
C GLN A 36 -13.34 13.98 -4.91
N ALA A 37 -13.46 13.91 -3.60
CA ALA A 37 -12.70 12.98 -2.79
C ALA A 37 -13.49 11.69 -2.52
N GLN A 38 -12.78 10.57 -2.54
CA GLN A 38 -13.31 9.27 -2.13
C GLN A 38 -12.24 8.47 -1.40
N ILE A 39 -12.68 7.58 -0.52
CA ILE A 39 -11.79 6.65 0.16
C ILE A 39 -11.41 5.52 -0.82
N PHE A 40 -10.13 5.21 -0.87
CA PHE A 40 -9.60 4.02 -1.49
C PHE A 40 -9.20 3.04 -0.38
N ASP A 41 -9.83 1.87 -0.34
CA ASP A 41 -9.49 0.84 0.64
C ASP A 41 -8.04 0.39 0.43
N ALA A 42 -7.19 0.77 1.36
CA ALA A 42 -5.78 0.46 1.33
C ALA A 42 -5.55 -1.06 1.30
N ILE A 43 -4.63 -1.49 0.47
CA ILE A 43 -4.25 -2.89 0.38
C ILE A 43 -3.33 -3.22 1.54
N TYR A 44 -3.81 -4.06 2.47
CA TYR A 44 -2.93 -4.67 3.45
C TYR A 44 -2.24 -5.89 2.84
N SER A 45 -0.98 -6.09 3.17
CA SER A 45 -0.17 -7.12 2.51
C SER A 45 -0.56 -8.56 2.84
N LYS A 46 -1.33 -8.78 3.90
CA LYS A 46 -1.86 -10.12 4.27
C LYS A 46 -3.35 -10.23 3.98
N THR A 47 -3.80 -11.43 3.58
CA THR A 47 -5.23 -11.76 3.49
C THR A 47 -5.79 -12.19 4.84
N PHE A 48 -7.11 -12.23 4.99
CA PHE A 48 -7.78 -12.68 6.22
C PHE A 48 -7.51 -14.16 6.54
N GLU A 49 -7.28 -14.98 5.50
CA GLU A 49 -6.98 -16.42 5.60
C GLU A 49 -5.50 -16.68 5.86
N GLY A 50 -4.68 -15.65 5.85
CA GLY A 50 -3.22 -15.75 5.89
C GLY A 50 -2.58 -15.78 4.49
N GLY A 51 -1.30 -15.50 4.44
CA GLY A 51 -0.58 -15.38 3.16
C GLY A 51 -0.60 -13.95 2.60
N LEU A 52 0.05 -13.76 1.47
CA LEU A 52 0.15 -12.46 0.82
C LEU A 52 -1.11 -12.10 0.04
N HIS A 53 -1.48 -10.83 0.11
CA HIS A 53 -2.53 -10.28 -0.74
C HIS A 53 -2.17 -10.46 -2.23
N PRO A 54 -3.13 -10.89 -3.11
CA PRO A 54 -2.85 -11.18 -4.52
C PRO A 54 -2.17 -10.04 -5.27
N LEU A 55 -2.58 -8.79 -5.04
CA LEU A 55 -1.96 -7.62 -5.68
C LEU A 55 -0.53 -7.40 -5.22
N VAL A 56 -0.23 -7.62 -3.94
CA VAL A 56 1.15 -7.58 -3.43
C VAL A 56 1.98 -8.67 -4.09
N LYS A 57 1.44 -9.89 -4.18
CA LYS A 57 2.11 -11.03 -4.82
C LYS A 57 2.37 -10.79 -6.31
N LYS A 58 1.41 -10.19 -7.03
CA LYS A 58 1.54 -9.85 -8.47
C LYS A 58 2.73 -8.92 -8.74
N HIS A 59 2.97 -7.95 -7.85
CA HIS A 59 4.03 -6.95 -8.00
C HIS A 59 5.32 -7.30 -7.26
N LEU A 60 5.34 -8.42 -6.53
CA LEU A 60 6.52 -8.86 -5.81
C LEU A 60 7.56 -9.38 -6.79
N HIS A 61 8.49 -8.51 -7.17
CA HIS A 61 9.63 -8.95 -7.96
C HIS A 61 10.47 -9.93 -7.14
N PRO A 62 11.06 -10.99 -7.74
CA PRO A 62 11.87 -11.98 -7.02
C PRO A 62 13.06 -11.38 -6.26
N TYR A 63 13.43 -10.14 -6.56
CA TYR A 63 14.49 -9.40 -5.87
C TYR A 63 14.01 -8.51 -4.73
N PHE A 64 12.71 -8.37 -4.49
CA PHE A 64 12.21 -7.70 -3.28
C PHE A 64 12.48 -8.59 -2.07
N ILE A 65 13.30 -8.10 -1.17
CA ILE A 65 13.65 -8.78 0.08
C ILE A 65 12.81 -8.15 1.17
N THR A 66 11.97 -8.96 1.82
CA THR A 66 11.12 -8.52 2.92
C THR A 66 11.70 -8.93 4.26
N GLN A 67 11.46 -8.14 5.30
CA GLN A 67 11.93 -8.44 6.66
C GLN A 67 11.34 -9.75 7.22
N ASN A 68 10.14 -10.14 6.77
CA ASN A 68 9.41 -11.30 7.27
C ASN A 68 9.16 -12.33 6.18
N ILE A 69 10.22 -12.89 5.60
CA ILE A 69 10.13 -13.91 4.55
C ILE A 69 9.30 -15.13 5.01
N LYS A 70 9.39 -15.51 6.29
CA LYS A 70 8.62 -16.63 6.86
C LYS A 70 7.11 -16.38 6.83
N ASP A 71 6.67 -15.14 7.05
CA ASP A 71 5.26 -14.74 7.07
C ASP A 71 4.64 -14.73 5.66
N MET A 72 5.47 -14.76 4.63
CA MET A 72 5.04 -14.70 3.24
C MET A 72 4.75 -16.08 2.62
N GLY A 73 4.99 -17.18 3.35
CA GLY A 73 4.86 -18.54 2.81
C GLY A 73 5.84 -18.84 1.66
N ILE A 74 6.87 -18.02 1.50
CA ILE A 74 7.91 -18.25 0.48
C ILE A 74 8.96 -19.16 1.08
N THR A 75 8.92 -20.43 0.71
CA THR A 75 10.06 -21.34 0.93
C THR A 75 11.21 -20.90 0.06
N THR A 76 12.16 -20.18 0.63
CA THR A 76 13.37 -19.80 -0.06
C THR A 76 14.32 -20.99 -0.07
N ASN A 77 14.66 -21.51 -1.25
CA ASN A 77 15.84 -22.35 -1.41
C ASN A 77 17.06 -21.54 -0.94
N LEU A 78 18.04 -22.20 -0.32
CA LEU A 78 19.28 -21.56 0.14
C LEU A 78 19.94 -20.72 -0.98
N ILE A 79 19.94 -21.23 -2.22
CA ILE A 79 20.47 -20.56 -3.42
C ILE A 79 19.73 -19.25 -3.72
N SER A 80 18.40 -19.23 -3.62
CA SER A 80 17.64 -18.01 -3.87
C SER A 80 17.83 -16.97 -2.76
N GLY A 81 18.08 -17.40 -1.53
CA GLY A 81 18.41 -16.52 -0.40
C GLY A 81 19.75 -15.82 -0.58
N VAL A 82 20.79 -16.55 -0.99
CA VAL A 82 22.13 -16.00 -1.25
C VAL A 82 22.09 -15.01 -2.43
N SER A 83 21.41 -15.36 -3.50
CA SER A 83 21.25 -14.48 -4.68
C SER A 83 20.55 -13.16 -4.31
N LYS A 84 19.47 -13.21 -3.51
CA LYS A 84 18.74 -12.02 -3.04
C LYS A 84 19.61 -11.15 -2.13
N PHE A 85 20.35 -11.77 -1.21
CA PHE A 85 21.26 -11.06 -0.31
C PHE A 85 22.37 -10.34 -1.09
N TYR A 86 22.99 -11.02 -2.07
CA TYR A 86 24.00 -10.42 -2.94
C TYR A 86 23.43 -9.22 -3.72
N TYR A 87 22.20 -9.34 -4.24
CA TYR A 87 21.55 -8.26 -4.97
C TYR A 87 21.24 -7.05 -4.06
N ALA A 88 20.77 -7.31 -2.85
CA ALA A 88 20.54 -6.26 -1.86
C ALA A 88 21.83 -5.50 -1.52
N LEU A 89 22.92 -6.19 -1.29
CA LEU A 89 24.23 -5.57 -1.04
C LEU A 89 24.71 -4.75 -2.24
N LYS A 90 24.61 -5.32 -3.46
CA LYS A 90 25.10 -4.67 -4.67
C LYS A 90 24.38 -3.38 -5.03
N TYR A 91 23.08 -3.33 -4.79
CA TYR A 91 22.23 -2.20 -5.18
C TYR A 91 21.74 -1.36 -3.99
N HIS A 92 22.32 -1.56 -2.79
CA HIS A 92 21.88 -0.90 -1.55
C HIS A 92 20.37 -1.03 -1.32
N ALA A 93 19.79 -2.16 -1.76
CA ALA A 93 18.37 -2.41 -1.62
C ALA A 93 18.01 -2.60 -0.15
N LYS A 94 16.91 -1.96 0.25
CA LYS A 94 16.34 -2.07 1.59
C LYS A 94 15.35 -3.23 1.65
N PHE A 95 15.29 -3.92 2.78
CA PHE A 95 14.20 -4.85 3.05
C PHE A 95 12.90 -4.08 3.22
N MET A 96 11.87 -4.45 2.47
CA MET A 96 10.54 -3.86 2.61
C MET A 96 9.75 -4.57 3.69
N SER A 97 9.11 -3.80 4.56
CA SER A 97 8.15 -4.31 5.53
C SER A 97 6.82 -4.68 4.84
N LEU A 98 5.98 -5.44 5.54
CA LEU A 98 4.63 -5.75 5.03
C LEU A 98 3.79 -4.50 4.82
N GLY A 99 3.93 -3.48 5.69
CA GLY A 99 3.26 -2.19 5.53
C GLY A 99 3.69 -1.48 4.26
N GLU A 100 5.01 -1.40 4.01
CA GLU A 100 5.55 -0.78 2.78
C GLU A 100 5.08 -1.50 1.51
N LEU A 101 4.95 -2.83 1.54
CA LEU A 101 4.42 -3.59 0.41
C LEU A 101 2.93 -3.28 0.16
N GLY A 102 2.13 -3.15 1.22
CA GLY A 102 0.73 -2.77 1.12
C GLY A 102 0.56 -1.35 0.58
N CYS A 103 1.35 -0.40 1.08
CA CYS A 103 1.40 0.97 0.60
C CYS A 103 1.75 1.01 -0.90
N TYR A 104 2.82 0.32 -1.31
CA TYR A 104 3.21 0.21 -2.71
C TYR A 104 2.07 -0.34 -3.59
N ALA A 105 1.43 -1.43 -3.18
CA ALA A 105 0.35 -2.04 -3.94
C ALA A 105 -0.88 -1.11 -4.07
N SER A 106 -1.18 -0.33 -3.01
CA SER A 106 -2.25 0.66 -3.02
C SER A 106 -1.98 1.78 -4.02
N HIS A 107 -0.79 2.37 -3.97
CA HIS A 107 -0.38 3.40 -4.94
C HIS A 107 -0.36 2.88 -6.37
N TYR A 108 0.17 1.68 -6.58
CA TYR A 108 0.20 1.07 -7.91
C TYR A 108 -1.21 0.88 -8.49
N SER A 109 -2.16 0.39 -7.68
CA SER A 109 -3.55 0.23 -8.10
C SER A 109 -4.20 1.57 -8.47
N LEU A 110 -3.86 2.66 -7.79
CA LEU A 110 -4.34 3.99 -8.13
C LEU A 110 -3.67 4.55 -9.40
N TRP A 111 -2.42 4.19 -9.68
CA TRP A 111 -1.80 4.54 -10.97
C TRP A 111 -2.45 3.80 -12.14
N GLU A 112 -2.78 2.52 -11.99
CA GLU A 112 -3.60 1.78 -12.99
C GLU A 112 -4.94 2.48 -13.19
N LYS A 113 -5.59 2.92 -12.10
CA LYS A 113 -6.86 3.64 -12.16
C LYS A 113 -6.75 5.02 -12.82
N CYS A 114 -5.64 5.73 -12.63
CA CYS A 114 -5.37 7.00 -13.34
C CYS A 114 -5.32 6.79 -14.86
N ILE A 115 -4.68 5.70 -15.30
CA ILE A 115 -4.62 5.32 -16.72
C ILE A 115 -6.03 4.96 -17.25
N GLU A 116 -6.80 4.18 -16.49
CA GLU A 116 -8.17 3.81 -16.87
C GLU A 116 -9.11 5.01 -17.00
N LEU A 117 -8.94 6.01 -16.14
CA LEU A 117 -9.75 7.23 -16.13
C LEU A 117 -9.34 8.22 -17.20
N ASP A 118 -8.15 8.08 -17.76
CA ASP A 118 -7.52 9.03 -18.71
C ASP A 118 -7.56 10.48 -18.18
N GLU A 119 -7.39 10.66 -16.88
CA GLU A 119 -7.36 11.97 -16.22
C GLU A 119 -6.38 11.99 -15.04
N PRO A 120 -5.79 13.16 -14.72
CA PRO A 120 -4.95 13.29 -13.54
C PRO A 120 -5.77 13.10 -12.25
N ILE A 121 -5.21 12.33 -11.31
CA ILE A 121 -5.77 12.12 -9.98
C ILE A 121 -4.83 12.66 -8.91
N CYS A 122 -5.37 12.97 -7.73
CA CYS A 122 -4.59 13.25 -6.54
C CYS A 122 -4.67 12.05 -5.60
N ILE A 123 -3.53 11.61 -5.09
CA ILE A 123 -3.46 10.51 -4.12
C ILE A 123 -2.98 11.09 -2.80
N LEU A 124 -3.73 10.82 -1.74
CA LEU A 124 -3.42 11.24 -0.37
C LEU A 124 -3.38 10.02 0.54
N GLU A 125 -2.56 10.08 1.58
CA GLU A 125 -2.57 9.09 2.67
C GLU A 125 -3.43 9.59 3.83
N ASP A 126 -3.93 8.71 4.68
CA ASP A 126 -4.86 9.03 5.76
C ASP A 126 -4.22 9.75 6.95
N ASP A 127 -2.90 9.91 6.96
CA ASP A 127 -2.14 10.58 8.02
C ASP A 127 -1.78 12.04 7.69
N ILE A 128 -2.27 12.56 6.58
CA ILE A 128 -2.01 13.95 6.22
C ILE A 128 -2.90 14.93 6.98
N THR A 129 -2.38 16.14 7.18
CA THR A 129 -3.14 17.27 7.71
C THR A 129 -3.12 18.42 6.70
N LEU A 130 -4.29 18.86 6.28
CA LEU A 130 -4.40 20.04 5.40
C LEU A 130 -4.12 21.31 6.21
N LYS A 131 -3.04 22.02 5.88
CA LYS A 131 -2.67 23.28 6.56
C LYS A 131 -3.45 24.50 6.03
N ARG A 132 -4.00 24.42 4.83
CA ARG A 132 -4.83 25.46 4.15
C ARG A 132 -5.90 24.73 3.35
N GLY A 133 -6.92 25.49 2.88
CA GLY A 133 -7.94 24.93 2.00
C GLY A 133 -7.33 24.22 0.77
N PHE A 134 -7.96 23.16 0.37
CA PHE A 134 -7.54 22.33 -0.77
C PHE A 134 -7.94 22.99 -2.09
#